data_9e583bd70242600ecb7f9d5985088967
#
_entry.id   9e583bd70242600ecb7f9d5985088967
#
_cell.length_a   1.000
_cell.length_b   1.000
_cell.length_c   1.000
_cell.angle_alpha   90.00
_cell.angle_beta   90.00
_cell.angle_gamma   90.00
#
_symmetry.space_group_name_H-M   'P 1'
#
loop_
_entity.id
_entity.type
_entity.pdbx_description
1 polymer ?
#
loop_
_entity_poly.entity_id
_entity_poly.type
_entity_poly.pdbx_seq_one_letter_code
_entity_poly.pdbx_strand_id
1 'polypeptide(L)'
;MSYQLTDKKNHAIEGGYIFTVRGQGDDGARYRFAKIELVPDKPDYAPGGRVRLMINTDYPGAAVVLFVRPANGIYLPPRIIQMTGKSTVEEIGVSRKDMPNFFVEALTVYDGQVHSETREIIVPPKQRVLNVAIETAKKAYRPGEKAGFKIRLT
;
A
#
# COMPACT_ATOMS: atom_id res chain seq x y z
N MET A 1 -0.11 -20.68 -5.06
CA MET A 1 0.80 -20.93 -3.93
C MET A 1 -0.05 -21.41 -2.79
N SER A 2 0.27 -22.56 -2.21
CA SER A 2 -0.39 -23.07 -1.01
C SER A 2 0.67 -23.26 0.09
N TYR A 3 0.26 -23.20 1.35
CA TYR A 3 1.11 -23.45 2.49
C TYR A 3 0.34 -24.23 3.55
N GLN A 4 1.08 -25.00 4.32
CA GLN A 4 0.57 -25.72 5.48
C GLN A 4 1.45 -25.36 6.68
N LEU A 5 0.81 -24.99 7.78
CA LEU A 5 1.45 -24.70 9.06
C LEU A 5 1.02 -25.77 10.06
N THR A 6 2.00 -26.37 10.75
CA THR A 6 1.73 -27.39 11.78
C THR A 6 2.32 -26.92 13.10
N ASP A 7 1.53 -26.97 14.17
CA ASP A 7 1.99 -26.64 15.53
C ASP A 7 2.71 -27.82 16.20
N LYS A 8 3.24 -27.59 17.41
CA LYS A 8 3.93 -28.61 18.19
C LYS A 8 3.01 -29.76 18.66
N LYS A 9 1.69 -29.60 18.53
CA LYS A 9 0.68 -30.62 18.88
C LYS A 9 0.11 -31.31 17.65
N ASN A 10 0.73 -31.10 16.48
CA ASN A 10 0.36 -31.68 15.20
C ASN A 10 -0.97 -31.20 14.63
N HIS A 11 -1.46 -30.02 15.05
CA HIS A 11 -2.60 -29.37 14.38
C HIS A 11 -2.10 -28.71 13.11
N ALA A 12 -2.72 -29.06 11.98
CA ALA A 12 -2.38 -28.50 10.69
C ALA A 12 -3.43 -27.44 10.27
N ILE A 13 -2.94 -26.30 9.80
CA ILE A 13 -3.75 -25.25 9.16
C ILE A 13 -3.25 -25.12 7.73
N GLU A 14 -4.16 -25.23 6.77
CA GLU A 14 -3.86 -25.03 5.36
C GLU A 14 -4.36 -23.66 4.90
N GLY A 15 -3.56 -22.99 4.09
CA GLY A 15 -3.91 -21.73 3.47
C GLY A 15 -3.33 -21.64 2.06
N GLY A 16 -3.88 -20.74 1.27
CA GLY A 16 -3.40 -20.50 -0.08
C GLY A 16 -3.62 -19.05 -0.49
N TYR A 17 -2.77 -18.61 -1.42
CA TYR A 17 -2.90 -17.32 -2.07
C TYR A 17 -2.81 -17.53 -3.59
N ILE A 18 -3.79 -16.97 -4.31
CA ILE A 18 -3.80 -16.95 -5.77
C ILE A 18 -3.27 -15.61 -6.21
N PHE A 19 -2.22 -15.61 -7.01
CA PHE A 19 -1.68 -14.41 -7.63
C PHE A 19 -1.40 -14.67 -9.10
N THR A 20 -1.47 -13.61 -9.88
CA THR A 20 -1.17 -13.65 -11.31
C THR A 20 0.19 -13.03 -11.53
N VAL A 21 1.07 -13.77 -12.21
CA VAL A 21 2.33 -13.24 -12.70
C VAL A 21 2.12 -12.81 -14.15
N ARG A 22 2.37 -11.53 -14.44
CA ARG A 22 2.25 -10.99 -15.79
C ARG A 22 3.62 -10.73 -16.39
N GLY A 23 3.79 -11.15 -17.63
CA GLY A 23 4.96 -10.82 -18.42
C GLY A 23 4.83 -9.46 -19.12
N GLN A 24 5.94 -8.96 -19.63
CA GLN A 24 5.95 -7.76 -20.46
C GLN A 24 5.12 -8.01 -21.73
N GLY A 25 4.18 -7.09 -22.04
CA GLY A 25 3.29 -7.19 -23.19
C GLY A 25 1.98 -7.96 -22.95
N ASP A 26 1.73 -8.47 -21.73
CA ASP A 26 0.45 -9.07 -21.40
C ASP A 26 -0.59 -7.97 -21.13
N ASP A 27 -1.64 -7.92 -21.94
CA ASP A 27 -2.76 -6.97 -21.86
C ASP A 27 -3.86 -7.36 -20.86
N GLY A 28 -3.71 -8.53 -20.22
CA GLY A 28 -4.70 -9.05 -19.27
C GLY A 28 -5.98 -9.62 -19.93
N ALA A 29 -6.04 -9.77 -21.24
CA ALA A 29 -7.26 -10.16 -21.96
C ALA A 29 -7.92 -11.45 -21.48
N ARG A 30 -7.12 -12.39 -20.94
CA ARG A 30 -7.58 -13.69 -20.43
C ARG A 30 -8.15 -13.64 -19.03
N TYR A 31 -8.03 -12.51 -18.33
CA TYR A 31 -8.46 -12.39 -16.94
C TYR A 31 -9.78 -11.62 -16.83
N ARG A 32 -10.56 -11.96 -15.81
CA ARG A 32 -11.69 -11.15 -15.35
C ARG A 32 -11.23 -10.32 -14.17
N PHE A 33 -11.20 -9.02 -14.36
CA PHE A 33 -10.93 -8.06 -13.30
C PHE A 33 -12.24 -7.50 -12.72
N ALA A 34 -12.15 -6.78 -11.62
CA ALA A 34 -13.18 -5.88 -11.19
C ALA A 34 -13.41 -4.77 -12.24
N LYS A 35 -14.48 -3.98 -12.06
CA LYS A 35 -14.76 -2.87 -12.99
C LYS A 35 -13.62 -1.87 -13.06
N ILE A 36 -12.97 -1.65 -11.91
CA ILE A 36 -11.66 -1.01 -11.79
C ILE A 36 -10.96 -1.57 -10.55
N GLU A 37 -9.65 -1.74 -10.61
CA GLU A 37 -8.85 -2.25 -9.52
C GLU A 37 -7.47 -1.58 -9.53
N LEU A 38 -6.98 -1.20 -8.33
CA LEU A 38 -5.69 -0.58 -8.11
C LEU A 38 -4.81 -1.49 -7.25
N VAL A 39 -3.66 -1.92 -7.80
CA VAL A 39 -2.74 -2.83 -7.11
C VAL A 39 -1.34 -2.21 -7.07
N PRO A 40 -0.90 -1.68 -5.91
CA PRO A 40 0.46 -1.21 -5.74
C PRO A 40 1.43 -2.39 -5.65
N ASP A 41 2.66 -2.20 -6.11
CA ASP A 41 3.71 -3.25 -6.14
C ASP A 41 4.32 -3.56 -4.76
N LYS A 42 4.07 -2.72 -3.76
CA LYS A 42 4.62 -2.88 -2.40
C LYS A 42 3.61 -2.46 -1.33
N PRO A 43 3.74 -2.97 -0.11
CA PRO A 43 2.89 -2.57 1.01
C PRO A 43 3.21 -1.17 1.54
N ASP A 44 4.47 -0.72 1.46
CA ASP A 44 4.93 0.61 1.89
C ASP A 44 6.05 1.15 0.98
N TYR A 45 6.23 2.46 1.03
CA TYR A 45 7.19 3.19 0.19
C TYR A 45 8.01 4.19 1.01
N ALA A 46 9.25 4.43 0.58
CA ALA A 46 10.09 5.48 1.15
C ALA A 46 10.07 6.75 0.28
N PRO A 47 10.23 7.94 0.88
CA PRO A 47 10.46 9.17 0.11
C PRO A 47 11.65 9.04 -0.85
N GLY A 48 11.49 9.52 -2.07
CA GLY A 48 12.44 9.34 -3.18
C GLY A 48 12.21 8.08 -4.00
N GLY A 49 11.34 7.17 -3.55
CA GLY A 49 10.94 5.98 -4.27
C GLY A 49 9.82 6.24 -5.28
N ARG A 50 9.34 5.15 -5.89
CA ARG A 50 8.21 5.16 -6.83
C ARG A 50 7.25 4.04 -6.50
N VAL A 51 5.97 4.33 -6.61
CA VAL A 51 4.89 3.34 -6.65
C VAL A 51 4.75 2.88 -8.09
N ARG A 52 4.81 1.58 -8.33
CA ARG A 52 4.36 0.99 -9.58
C ARG A 52 2.94 0.50 -9.36
N LEU A 53 1.99 1.31 -9.79
CA LEU A 53 0.58 1.05 -9.60
C LEU A 53 0.04 0.32 -10.83
N MET A 54 -0.38 -0.92 -10.66
CA MET A 54 -1.12 -1.63 -11.68
C MET A 54 -2.59 -1.23 -11.61
N ILE A 55 -3.13 -0.83 -12.75
CA ILE A 55 -4.53 -0.45 -12.93
C ILE A 55 -5.16 -1.53 -13.82
N ASN A 56 -6.15 -2.21 -13.29
CA ASN A 56 -6.88 -3.25 -13.99
C ASN A 56 -8.34 -2.82 -14.20
N THR A 57 -8.92 -3.24 -15.31
CA THR A 57 -10.35 -3.10 -15.60
C THR A 57 -10.84 -4.28 -16.42
N ASP A 58 -12.11 -4.62 -16.32
CA ASP A 58 -12.70 -5.66 -17.17
C ASP A 58 -13.01 -5.15 -18.59
N TYR A 59 -12.78 -3.86 -18.88
CA TYR A 59 -13.11 -3.20 -20.14
C TYR A 59 -11.85 -2.86 -20.94
N PRO A 60 -11.52 -3.61 -22.01
CA PRO A 60 -10.42 -3.26 -22.89
C PRO A 60 -10.65 -1.88 -23.51
N GLY A 61 -9.62 -1.06 -23.57
CA GLY A 61 -9.72 0.27 -24.16
C GLY A 61 -10.43 1.30 -23.30
N ALA A 62 -10.60 1.04 -22.00
CA ALA A 62 -11.19 2.00 -21.08
C ALA A 62 -10.34 3.27 -20.94
N ALA A 63 -10.99 4.42 -20.79
CA ALA A 63 -10.37 5.64 -20.31
C ALA A 63 -10.45 5.68 -18.78
N VAL A 64 -9.30 5.79 -18.12
CA VAL A 64 -9.18 5.89 -16.66
C VAL A 64 -8.69 7.26 -16.28
N VAL A 65 -9.42 7.93 -15.40
CA VAL A 65 -9.01 9.20 -14.79
C VAL A 65 -8.38 8.89 -13.44
N LEU A 66 -7.07 9.16 -13.31
CA LEU A 66 -6.28 8.88 -12.13
C LEU A 66 -5.99 10.15 -11.36
N PHE A 67 -6.41 10.19 -10.11
CA PHE A 67 -6.12 11.26 -9.16
C PHE A 67 -5.08 10.82 -8.14
N VAL A 68 -4.16 11.71 -7.80
CA VAL A 68 -3.27 11.56 -6.65
C VAL A 68 -3.67 12.62 -5.64
N ARG A 69 -4.11 12.18 -4.48
CA ARG A 69 -4.57 13.05 -3.39
C ARG A 69 -3.64 12.92 -2.19
N PRO A 70 -2.78 13.91 -1.94
CA PRO A 70 -1.98 13.98 -0.72
C PRO A 70 -2.82 14.01 0.56
N ALA A 71 -2.23 13.68 1.70
CA ALA A 71 -2.90 13.64 3.00
C ALA A 71 -3.55 14.99 3.40
N ASN A 72 -3.05 16.12 2.87
CA ASN A 72 -3.63 17.45 3.10
C ASN A 72 -4.96 17.71 2.35
N GLY A 73 -5.45 16.75 1.58
CA GLY A 73 -6.73 16.83 0.87
C GLY A 73 -6.72 17.64 -0.44
N ILE A 74 -5.58 18.16 -0.86
CA ILE A 74 -5.47 18.92 -2.12
C ILE A 74 -5.24 17.95 -3.26
N TYR A 75 -6.20 17.86 -4.20
CA TYR A 75 -6.05 17.05 -5.41
C TYR A 75 -5.05 17.68 -6.37
N LEU A 76 -4.11 16.87 -6.84
CA LEU A 76 -3.29 17.24 -7.98
C LEU A 76 -4.09 17.10 -9.27
N PRO A 77 -3.67 17.78 -10.38
CA PRO A 77 -4.31 17.59 -11.68
C PRO A 77 -4.38 16.09 -12.04
N PRO A 78 -5.55 15.59 -12.47
CA PRO A 78 -5.70 14.19 -12.83
C PRO A 78 -4.91 13.84 -14.09
N ARG A 79 -4.55 12.58 -14.19
CA ARG A 79 -4.03 11.99 -15.43
C ARG A 79 -5.12 11.20 -16.12
N ILE A 80 -5.26 11.38 -17.43
CA ILE A 80 -6.15 10.56 -18.23
C ILE A 80 -5.30 9.49 -18.91
N ILE A 81 -5.63 8.24 -18.63
CA ILE A 81 -4.92 7.06 -19.12
C ILE A 81 -5.84 6.32 -20.08
N GLN A 82 -5.46 6.26 -21.35
CA GLN A 82 -6.15 5.45 -22.33
C GLN A 82 -5.54 4.04 -22.30
N MET A 83 -6.30 3.08 -21.83
CA MET A 83 -5.85 1.69 -21.75
C MET A 83 -5.87 1.04 -23.14
N THR A 84 -4.83 0.32 -23.48
CA THR A 84 -4.77 -0.50 -24.71
C THR A 84 -5.38 -1.89 -24.52
N GLY A 85 -5.36 -2.40 -23.30
CA GLY A 85 -5.92 -3.68 -22.88
C GLY A 85 -6.72 -3.54 -21.57
N LYS A 86 -6.77 -4.61 -20.82
CA LYS A 86 -7.46 -4.64 -19.52
C LYS A 86 -6.57 -4.21 -18.33
N SER A 87 -5.29 -3.98 -18.57
CA SER A 87 -4.35 -3.66 -17.52
C SER A 87 -3.20 -2.81 -18.01
N THR A 88 -2.77 -1.87 -17.16
CA THR A 88 -1.61 -1.01 -17.39
C THR A 88 -0.86 -0.79 -16.08
N VAL A 89 0.36 -0.23 -16.17
CA VAL A 89 1.15 0.14 -14.97
C VAL A 89 1.53 1.60 -15.07
N GLU A 90 1.19 2.36 -14.02
CA GLU A 90 1.54 3.76 -13.86
C GLU A 90 2.60 3.93 -12.77
N GLU A 91 3.54 4.85 -12.99
CA GLU A 91 4.53 5.21 -11.99
C GLU A 91 4.16 6.53 -11.30
N ILE A 92 4.18 6.50 -9.94
CA ILE A 92 3.90 7.66 -9.10
C ILE A 92 5.10 7.90 -8.20
N GLY A 93 5.73 9.08 -8.32
CA GLY A 93 6.86 9.46 -7.45
C GLY A 93 6.40 9.71 -6.02
N VAL A 94 7.17 9.23 -5.06
CA VAL A 94 6.92 9.41 -3.62
C VAL A 94 7.87 10.45 -3.07
N SER A 95 7.35 11.45 -2.38
CA SER A 95 8.10 12.54 -1.77
C SER A 95 7.96 12.57 -0.25
N ARG A 96 8.75 13.40 0.43
CA ARG A 96 8.58 13.60 1.88
C ARG A 96 7.25 14.23 2.29
N LYS A 97 6.58 14.94 1.38
CA LYS A 97 5.26 15.54 1.62
C LYS A 97 4.15 14.51 1.67
N ASP A 98 4.39 13.32 1.15
CA ASP A 98 3.42 12.24 1.07
C ASP A 98 3.36 11.39 2.36
N MET A 99 4.22 11.70 3.32
CA MET A 99 4.15 11.07 4.66
C MET A 99 2.97 11.61 5.48
N PRO A 100 2.26 10.77 6.26
CA PRO A 100 2.49 9.32 6.46
C PRO A 100 1.86 8.44 5.37
N ASN A 101 0.99 8.99 4.55
CA ASN A 101 0.28 8.31 3.47
C ASN A 101 -0.24 9.32 2.44
N PHE A 102 -0.65 8.81 1.30
CA PHE A 102 -1.47 9.52 0.32
C PHE A 102 -2.45 8.55 -0.33
N PHE A 103 -3.40 9.07 -1.07
CA PHE A 103 -4.41 8.24 -1.73
C PHE A 103 -4.29 8.36 -3.24
N VAL A 104 -4.55 7.27 -3.90
CA VAL A 104 -4.72 7.21 -5.35
C VAL A 104 -6.15 6.80 -5.63
N GLU A 105 -6.86 7.57 -6.44
CA GLU A 105 -8.23 7.30 -6.82
C GLU A 105 -8.30 7.18 -8.34
N ALA A 106 -8.91 6.12 -8.83
CA ALA A 106 -9.12 5.90 -10.24
C ALA A 106 -10.62 5.85 -10.54
N LEU A 107 -11.00 6.50 -11.61
CA LEU A 107 -12.37 6.53 -12.12
C LEU A 107 -12.39 6.03 -13.56
N THR A 108 -13.39 5.22 -13.90
CA THR A 108 -13.70 4.87 -15.28
C THR A 108 -15.20 4.91 -15.51
N VAL A 109 -15.61 5.22 -16.74
CA VAL A 109 -17.03 5.22 -17.11
C VAL A 109 -17.26 4.08 -18.11
N TYR A 110 -18.20 3.22 -17.76
CA TYR A 110 -18.60 2.14 -18.61
C TYR A 110 -20.11 1.87 -18.46
N ASP A 111 -20.77 1.60 -19.58
CA ASP A 111 -22.22 1.31 -19.65
C ASP A 111 -23.07 2.36 -18.91
N GLY A 112 -22.72 3.64 -19.09
CA GLY A 112 -23.42 4.76 -18.46
C GLY A 112 -23.22 4.88 -16.94
N GLN A 113 -22.34 4.06 -16.34
CA GLN A 113 -22.03 4.09 -14.90
C GLN A 113 -20.60 4.50 -14.63
N VAL A 114 -20.39 5.24 -13.53
CA VAL A 114 -19.07 5.57 -13.01
C VAL A 114 -18.63 4.48 -12.05
N HIS A 115 -17.47 3.92 -12.31
CA HIS A 115 -16.81 2.98 -11.42
C HIS A 115 -15.56 3.63 -10.84
N SER A 116 -15.35 3.51 -9.54
CA SER A 116 -14.20 4.10 -8.86
C SER A 116 -13.57 3.14 -7.86
N GLU A 117 -12.28 3.28 -7.68
CA GLU A 117 -11.54 2.65 -6.59
C GLU A 117 -10.52 3.63 -6.01
N THR A 118 -10.38 3.60 -4.69
CA THR A 118 -9.39 4.38 -3.95
C THR A 118 -8.44 3.44 -3.23
N ARG A 119 -7.14 3.70 -3.37
CA ARG A 119 -6.09 2.95 -2.70
C ARG A 119 -5.23 3.88 -1.86
N GLU A 120 -5.05 3.53 -0.59
CA GLU A 120 -4.08 4.18 0.28
C GLU A 120 -2.68 3.69 -0.05
N ILE A 121 -1.73 4.63 -0.14
CA ILE A 121 -0.31 4.38 -0.32
C ILE A 121 0.42 4.81 0.95
N ILE A 122 1.01 3.85 1.64
CA ILE A 122 1.65 4.06 2.94
C ILE A 122 3.09 4.52 2.74
N VAL A 123 3.46 5.62 3.40
CA VAL A 123 4.81 6.20 3.38
C VAL A 123 5.27 6.43 4.83
N PRO A 124 5.77 5.38 5.52
CA PRO A 124 6.08 5.45 6.94
C PRO A 124 7.15 6.51 7.26
N PRO A 125 6.99 7.32 8.30
CA PRO A 125 7.98 8.31 8.70
C PRO A 125 9.15 7.67 9.48
N LYS A 126 9.82 6.67 8.91
CA LYS A 126 10.88 5.87 9.57
C LYS A 126 11.99 6.71 10.21
N GLN A 127 12.26 7.90 9.67
CA GLN A 127 13.28 8.84 10.21
C GLN A 127 12.76 9.73 11.35
N ARG A 128 11.50 9.62 11.73
CA ARG A 128 10.88 10.42 12.82
C ARG A 128 10.49 9.55 14.01
N VAL A 129 10.87 8.29 14.02
CA VAL A 129 10.63 7.38 15.14
C VAL A 129 11.79 7.51 16.12
N LEU A 130 11.50 7.98 17.33
CA LEU A 130 12.45 8.00 18.43
C LEU A 130 12.36 6.65 19.17
N ASN A 131 13.48 5.96 19.25
CA ASN A 131 13.58 4.79 20.12
C ASN A 131 13.86 5.28 21.54
N VAL A 132 12.95 4.98 22.46
CA VAL A 132 13.06 5.35 23.87
C VAL A 132 13.40 4.10 24.68
N ALA A 133 14.59 4.07 25.25
CA ALA A 133 14.97 3.05 26.23
C ALA A 133 14.97 3.66 27.62
N ILE A 134 14.31 2.99 28.57
CA ILE A 134 14.27 3.39 29.98
C ILE A 134 14.99 2.33 30.80
N GLU A 135 16.07 2.74 31.44
CA GLU A 135 16.85 1.91 32.36
C GLU A 135 16.59 2.35 33.79
N THR A 136 16.16 1.45 34.65
CA THR A 136 15.98 1.70 36.10
C THR A 136 17.22 1.26 36.86
N ALA A 137 17.61 2.02 37.90
CA ALA A 137 18.79 1.68 38.70
C ALA A 137 18.63 0.36 39.50
N LYS A 138 17.39 -0.07 39.75
CA LYS A 138 17.04 -1.32 40.45
C LYS A 138 15.88 -2.01 39.75
N LYS A 139 15.79 -3.33 39.89
CA LYS A 139 14.67 -4.14 39.34
C LYS A 139 13.35 -3.96 40.13
N ALA A 140 13.43 -3.55 41.38
CA ALA A 140 12.26 -3.33 42.22
C ALA A 140 12.56 -2.21 43.25
N TYR A 141 11.53 -1.45 43.61
CA TYR A 141 11.57 -0.39 44.59
C TYR A 141 10.47 -0.60 45.64
N ARG A 142 10.72 -0.18 46.89
CA ARG A 142 9.69 -0.18 47.95
C ARG A 142 8.80 1.05 47.81
N PRO A 143 7.55 0.98 48.27
CA PRO A 143 6.68 2.15 48.36
C PRO A 143 7.36 3.32 49.09
N GLY A 144 7.39 4.51 48.47
CA GLY A 144 8.06 5.69 49.02
C GLY A 144 9.58 5.79 48.78
N GLU A 145 10.21 4.78 48.18
CA GLU A 145 11.64 4.83 47.83
C GLU A 145 11.87 5.74 46.62
N LYS A 146 12.92 6.56 46.65
CA LYS A 146 13.34 7.37 45.49
C LYS A 146 13.83 6.44 44.36
N ALA A 147 13.18 6.50 43.19
CA ALA A 147 13.58 5.79 42.00
C ALA A 147 14.38 6.68 41.07
N GLY A 148 15.59 6.22 40.71
CA GLY A 148 16.38 6.82 39.65
C GLY A 148 16.20 6.03 38.35
N PHE A 149 16.00 6.72 37.23
CA PHE A 149 15.94 6.12 35.91
C PHE A 149 16.73 6.95 34.90
N LYS A 150 17.23 6.28 33.90
CA LYS A 150 17.95 6.89 32.76
C LYS A 150 17.12 6.69 31.51
N ILE A 151 16.84 7.78 30.81
CA ILE A 151 16.17 7.73 29.50
C ILE A 151 17.23 7.92 28.43
N ARG A 152 17.28 6.98 27.49
CA ARG A 152 18.12 7.07 26.28
C ARG A 152 17.21 7.22 25.08
N LEU A 153 17.49 8.24 24.26
CA LEU A 153 16.81 8.52 23.00
C LEU A 153 17.78 8.25 21.85
N THR A 154 17.37 7.45 20.85
CA THR A 154 18.14 7.18 19.61
C THR A 154 17.20 7.18 18.42
#